data_3eca6807bafe844a640afb44f8a13cb2
#
_entry.id   3eca6807bafe844a640afb44f8a13cb2
#
_cell.length_a   1.000
_cell.length_b   1.000
_cell.length_c   1.000
_cell.angle_alpha   90.00
_cell.angle_beta   90.00
_cell.angle_gamma   90.00
#
_symmetry.space_group_name_H-M   'P 1'
#
loop_
_entity.id
_entity.type
_entity.pdbx_description
1 polymer ?
#
loop_
_entity_poly.entity_id
_entity_poly.type
_entity_poly.pdbx_seq_one_letter_code
_entity_poly.pdbx_strand_id
1 'polypeptide(L)'
;KPKLIFLDEPTVAVDPQSRNNILDGIKKLRENGATIVYTTHYMEEVEILCDRVIILDKGKILATGTTDELKKKAKIEEKVTVEVNDLVPGYIEKIKELKNVDGVTYTNNVLFVTYKKGKNNLVDMIDYLKKESINYNKIYSERPTLNDVFLELTGKELRD
;
A
#
# COMPACT_ATOMS: atom_id res chain seq x y z
N LYS A 1 -10.88 -25.18 23.32
CA LYS A 1 -10.55 -24.04 22.44
C LYS A 1 -9.22 -24.34 21.75
N PRO A 2 -9.13 -24.21 20.41
CA PRO A 2 -7.87 -24.42 19.71
C PRO A 2 -6.85 -23.35 20.16
N LYS A 3 -5.59 -23.78 20.38
CA LYS A 3 -4.50 -22.86 20.71
C LYS A 3 -3.82 -22.30 19.46
N LEU A 4 -3.90 -23.02 18.35
CA LEU A 4 -3.34 -22.68 17.06
C LEU A 4 -4.39 -22.88 15.97
N ILE A 5 -4.60 -21.91 15.12
CA ILE A 5 -5.56 -21.93 14.03
C ILE A 5 -4.85 -21.54 12.74
N PHE A 6 -5.06 -22.27 11.67
CA PHE A 6 -4.61 -21.93 10.33
C PHE A 6 -5.80 -21.49 9.50
N LEU A 7 -5.71 -20.35 8.88
CA LEU A 7 -6.71 -19.77 7.99
C LEU A 7 -6.05 -19.44 6.66
N ASP A 8 -6.41 -20.19 5.63
CA ASP A 8 -5.84 -20.02 4.30
C ASP A 8 -6.86 -19.30 3.41
N GLU A 9 -6.53 -18.04 3.03
CA GLU A 9 -7.35 -17.16 2.17
C GLU A 9 -8.85 -17.10 2.57
N PRO A 10 -9.23 -16.95 3.86
CA PRO A 10 -10.61 -17.18 4.31
C PRO A 10 -11.63 -16.15 3.82
N THR A 11 -11.18 -15.05 3.20
CA THR A 11 -12.03 -13.96 2.71
C THR A 11 -12.13 -13.90 1.19
N VAL A 12 -11.47 -14.80 0.48
CA VAL A 12 -11.52 -14.86 -0.98
C VAL A 12 -12.95 -15.16 -1.46
N ALA A 13 -13.39 -14.41 -2.47
CA ALA A 13 -14.74 -14.49 -3.05
C ALA A 13 -15.90 -14.26 -2.06
N VAL A 14 -15.65 -13.55 -0.98
CA VAL A 14 -16.66 -13.17 0.02
C VAL A 14 -17.07 -11.72 -0.18
N ASP A 15 -18.37 -11.43 -0.04
CA ASP A 15 -18.87 -10.05 -0.11
C ASP A 15 -18.29 -9.16 1.02
N PRO A 16 -18.25 -7.82 0.83
CA PRO A 16 -17.61 -6.93 1.79
C PRO A 16 -18.18 -6.99 3.22
N GLN A 17 -19.48 -7.22 3.37
CA GLN A 17 -20.12 -7.29 4.70
C GLN A 17 -19.73 -8.59 5.41
N SER A 18 -19.79 -9.71 4.72
CA SER A 18 -19.38 -11.03 5.25
C SER A 18 -17.87 -11.05 5.55
N ARG A 19 -17.04 -10.41 4.69
CA ARG A 19 -15.61 -10.25 4.92
C ARG A 19 -15.34 -9.54 6.25
N ASN A 20 -15.98 -8.42 6.50
CA ASN A 20 -15.82 -7.69 7.77
C ASN A 20 -16.22 -8.54 8.98
N ASN A 21 -17.31 -9.30 8.90
CA ASN A 21 -17.73 -10.20 9.96
C ASN A 21 -16.69 -11.32 10.25
N ILE A 22 -16.07 -11.86 9.21
CA ILE A 22 -14.98 -12.86 9.33
C ILE A 22 -13.78 -12.22 10.04
N LEU A 23 -13.33 -11.04 9.60
CA LEU A 23 -12.20 -10.33 10.20
C LEU A 23 -12.45 -10.02 11.69
N ASP A 24 -13.64 -9.59 12.05
CA ASP A 24 -14.01 -9.34 13.44
C ASP A 24 -14.08 -10.63 14.27
N GLY A 25 -14.53 -11.75 13.67
CA GLY A 25 -14.48 -13.06 14.29
C GLY A 25 -13.04 -13.50 14.60
N ILE A 26 -12.13 -13.28 13.66
CA ILE A 26 -10.70 -13.60 13.82
C ILE A 26 -10.07 -12.74 14.93
N LYS A 27 -10.36 -11.44 15.00
CA LYS A 27 -9.91 -10.57 16.09
C LYS A 27 -10.35 -11.10 17.46
N LYS A 28 -11.62 -11.49 17.60
CA LYS A 28 -12.15 -12.08 18.83
C LYS A 28 -11.45 -13.39 19.21
N LEU A 29 -11.11 -14.25 18.24
CA LEU A 29 -10.34 -15.46 18.52
C LEU A 29 -8.94 -15.14 19.04
N ARG A 30 -8.25 -14.17 18.46
CA ARG A 30 -6.95 -13.67 18.92
C ARG A 30 -7.05 -13.09 20.36
N GLU A 31 -8.01 -12.23 20.62
CA GLU A 31 -8.27 -11.65 21.95
C GLU A 31 -8.55 -12.72 23.01
N ASN A 32 -9.14 -13.84 22.62
CA ASN A 32 -9.36 -15.01 23.48
C ASN A 32 -8.13 -15.92 23.62
N GLY A 33 -6.94 -15.47 23.14
CA GLY A 33 -5.67 -16.14 23.34
C GLY A 33 -5.33 -17.23 22.29
N ALA A 34 -6.01 -17.25 21.14
CA ALA A 34 -5.61 -18.14 20.05
C ALA A 34 -4.42 -17.56 19.28
N THR A 35 -3.46 -18.41 18.93
CA THR A 35 -2.45 -18.10 17.91
C THR A 35 -3.02 -18.41 16.54
N ILE A 36 -2.92 -17.46 15.60
CA ILE A 36 -3.54 -17.61 14.29
C ILE A 36 -2.45 -17.44 13.23
N VAL A 37 -2.34 -18.41 12.33
CA VAL A 37 -1.59 -18.31 11.09
C VAL A 37 -2.58 -18.00 9.99
N TYR A 38 -2.45 -16.81 9.40
CA TYR A 38 -3.38 -16.26 8.42
C TYR A 38 -2.65 -16.03 7.10
N THR A 39 -3.12 -16.63 6.01
CA THR A 39 -2.60 -16.35 4.68
C THR A 39 -3.60 -15.50 3.91
N THR A 40 -3.10 -14.52 3.20
CA THR A 40 -3.89 -13.65 2.33
C THR A 40 -2.99 -12.91 1.35
N HIS A 41 -3.55 -12.49 0.24
CA HIS A 41 -2.94 -11.51 -0.67
C HIS A 41 -3.53 -10.10 -0.50
N TYR A 42 -4.50 -9.91 0.40
CA TYR A 42 -5.07 -8.61 0.73
C TYR A 42 -4.25 -7.92 1.83
N MET A 43 -3.38 -6.98 1.44
CA MET A 43 -2.47 -6.29 2.38
C MET A 43 -3.21 -5.50 3.47
N GLU A 44 -4.40 -5.01 3.17
CA GLU A 44 -5.27 -4.31 4.13
C GLU A 44 -5.67 -5.22 5.31
N GLU A 45 -5.95 -6.50 5.03
CA GLU A 45 -6.28 -7.46 6.09
C GLU A 45 -5.08 -7.73 7.00
N VAL A 46 -3.90 -7.84 6.40
CA VAL A 46 -2.65 -8.00 7.14
C VAL A 46 -2.43 -6.83 8.09
N GLU A 47 -2.64 -5.60 7.63
CA GLU A 47 -2.49 -4.40 8.45
C GLU A 47 -3.49 -4.33 9.62
N ILE A 48 -4.69 -4.89 9.43
CA ILE A 48 -5.76 -4.89 10.45
C ILE A 48 -5.58 -6.02 11.48
N LEU A 49 -5.12 -7.20 11.03
CA LEU A 49 -5.17 -8.42 11.84
C LEU A 49 -3.82 -8.84 12.42
N CYS A 50 -2.73 -8.62 11.70
CA CYS A 50 -1.48 -9.33 11.97
C CYS A 50 -0.53 -8.55 12.89
N ASP A 51 -0.03 -9.21 13.94
CA ASP A 51 1.02 -8.66 14.79
C ASP A 51 2.40 -8.81 14.13
N ARG A 52 2.60 -9.89 13.35
CA ARG A 52 3.81 -10.18 12.58
C ARG A 52 3.45 -10.68 11.20
N VAL A 53 4.29 -10.32 10.23
CA VAL A 53 4.09 -10.60 8.81
C VAL A 53 5.31 -11.32 8.26
N ILE A 54 5.05 -12.28 7.38
CA ILE A 54 6.06 -12.94 6.55
C ILE A 54 5.65 -12.72 5.10
N ILE A 55 6.50 -12.05 4.33
CA ILE A 55 6.30 -11.88 2.88
C ILE A 55 6.98 -13.02 2.15
N LEU A 56 6.19 -13.74 1.36
CA LEU A 56 6.64 -14.89 0.56
C LEU A 56 6.50 -14.59 -0.95
N ASP A 57 7.52 -14.91 -1.73
CA ASP A 57 7.42 -14.99 -3.19
C ASP A 57 8.22 -16.19 -3.68
N LYS A 58 7.63 -16.95 -4.62
CA LYS A 58 8.24 -18.14 -5.23
C LYS A 58 8.84 -19.13 -4.22
N GLY A 59 8.13 -19.36 -3.13
CA GLY A 59 8.54 -20.28 -2.06
C GLY A 59 9.68 -19.78 -1.18
N LYS A 60 10.07 -18.51 -1.28
CA LYS A 60 11.13 -17.91 -0.47
C LYS A 60 10.58 -16.81 0.42
N ILE A 61 11.08 -16.74 1.64
CA ILE A 61 10.82 -15.63 2.55
C ILE A 61 11.65 -14.43 2.08
N LEU A 62 10.96 -13.35 1.70
CA LEU A 62 11.58 -12.09 1.29
C LEU A 62 11.81 -11.15 2.45
N ALA A 63 10.85 -11.07 3.37
CA ALA A 63 10.93 -10.24 4.55
C ALA A 63 10.06 -10.79 5.69
N THR A 64 10.41 -10.43 6.92
CA THR A 64 9.63 -10.71 8.12
C THR A 64 9.75 -9.55 9.10
N GLY A 65 8.68 -9.28 9.85
CA GLY A 65 8.64 -8.22 10.84
C GLY A 65 7.20 -7.84 11.21
N THR A 66 7.03 -6.79 12.00
CA THR A 66 5.75 -6.10 12.15
C THR A 66 5.45 -5.29 10.90
N THR A 67 4.20 -4.87 10.73
CA THR A 67 3.79 -4.00 9.60
C THR A 67 4.62 -2.72 9.57
N ASP A 68 4.86 -2.10 10.72
CA ASP A 68 5.67 -0.87 10.83
C ASP A 68 7.15 -1.10 10.50
N GLU A 69 7.73 -2.23 10.93
CA GLU A 69 9.11 -2.59 10.59
C GLU A 69 9.28 -2.81 9.09
N LEU A 70 8.29 -3.45 8.45
CA LEU A 70 8.31 -3.69 7.02
C LEU A 70 8.14 -2.40 6.23
N LYS A 71 7.20 -1.53 6.61
CA LYS A 71 7.00 -0.21 5.97
C LYS A 71 8.23 0.69 6.07
N LYS A 72 8.98 0.63 7.19
CA LYS A 72 10.25 1.37 7.34
C LYS A 72 11.37 0.86 6.43
N LYS A 73 11.28 -0.36 5.92
CA LYS A 73 12.26 -0.92 4.96
C LYS A 73 12.01 -0.46 3.53
N ALA A 74 10.83 0.11 3.23
CA ALA A 74 10.54 0.66 1.91
C ALA A 74 11.53 1.78 1.57
N LYS A 75 11.96 1.84 0.33
CA LYS A 75 12.83 2.91 -0.19
C LYS A 75 12.10 4.23 -0.33
N ILE A 76 10.79 4.16 -0.56
CA ILE A 76 9.91 5.31 -0.61
C ILE A 76 9.51 5.72 0.81
N GLU A 77 9.46 7.03 1.08
CA GLU A 77 9.01 7.58 2.37
C GLU A 77 7.60 8.17 2.30
N GLU A 78 7.18 8.59 1.12
CA GLU A 78 5.91 9.26 0.89
C GLU A 78 5.37 8.94 -0.51
N LYS A 79 4.06 8.85 -0.63
CA LYS A 79 3.33 8.73 -1.89
C LYS A 79 2.30 9.85 -1.97
N VAL A 80 2.34 10.63 -3.04
CA VAL A 80 1.34 11.66 -3.35
C VAL A 80 0.45 11.15 -4.46
N THR A 81 -0.84 11.17 -4.21
CA THR A 81 -1.88 10.78 -5.17
C THR A 81 -2.65 12.02 -5.63
N VAL A 82 -2.79 12.19 -6.94
CA VAL A 82 -3.49 13.31 -7.56
C VAL A 82 -4.53 12.77 -8.55
N GLU A 83 -5.78 13.08 -8.31
CA GLU A 83 -6.85 12.84 -9.29
C GLU A 83 -6.87 14.00 -10.28
N VAL A 84 -6.42 13.76 -11.50
CA VAL A 84 -6.28 14.77 -12.56
C VAL A 84 -6.74 14.20 -13.89
N ASN A 85 -7.74 14.84 -14.52
CA ASN A 85 -8.23 14.42 -15.80
C ASN A 85 -7.29 14.90 -16.92
N ASP A 86 -7.13 14.05 -17.94
CA ASP A 86 -6.44 14.40 -19.20
C ASP A 86 -5.02 14.97 -19.02
N LEU A 87 -4.23 14.36 -18.14
CA LEU A 87 -2.83 14.75 -17.96
C LEU A 87 -2.04 14.45 -19.24
N VAL A 88 -1.49 15.51 -19.83
CA VAL A 88 -0.65 15.39 -21.03
C VAL A 88 0.63 14.63 -20.71
N PRO A 89 1.04 13.63 -21.53
CA PRO A 89 2.23 12.81 -21.26
C PRO A 89 3.51 13.59 -20.95
N GLY A 90 3.71 14.75 -21.56
CA GLY A 90 4.87 15.62 -21.31
C GLY A 90 4.99 16.12 -19.85
N TYR A 91 3.89 16.18 -19.09
CA TYR A 91 3.95 16.53 -17.68
C TYR A 91 4.48 15.39 -16.82
N ILE A 92 4.26 14.13 -17.21
CA ILE A 92 4.78 12.97 -16.48
C ILE A 92 6.30 13.01 -16.45
N GLU A 93 6.95 13.29 -17.58
CA GLU A 93 8.41 13.39 -17.65
C GLU A 93 8.95 14.55 -16.80
N LYS A 94 8.31 15.70 -16.85
CA LYS A 94 8.67 16.84 -16.01
C LYS A 94 8.51 16.54 -14.51
N ILE A 95 7.45 15.82 -14.12
CA ILE A 95 7.23 15.43 -12.71
C ILE A 95 8.31 14.46 -12.23
N LYS A 96 8.79 13.55 -13.09
CA LYS A 96 9.92 12.66 -12.76
C LYS A 96 11.21 13.42 -12.43
N GLU A 97 11.37 14.61 -12.98
CA GLU A 97 12.56 15.47 -12.76
C GLU A 97 12.44 16.31 -11.47
N LEU A 98 11.26 16.33 -10.83
CA LEU A 98 11.08 17.07 -9.58
C LEU A 98 11.94 16.49 -8.46
N LYS A 99 12.32 17.36 -7.53
CA LYS A 99 13.16 17.00 -6.39
C LYS A 99 12.54 15.88 -5.57
N ASN A 100 13.36 14.91 -5.18
CA ASN A 100 13.01 13.75 -4.35
C ASN A 100 12.06 12.73 -4.99
N VAL A 101 11.55 12.94 -6.19
CA VAL A 101 10.71 11.97 -6.89
C VAL A 101 11.52 10.72 -7.20
N ASP A 102 10.94 9.56 -6.89
CA ASP A 102 11.46 8.23 -7.20
C ASP A 102 10.75 7.59 -8.38
N GLY A 103 9.43 7.68 -8.40
CA GLY A 103 8.60 7.11 -9.44
C GLY A 103 7.34 7.90 -9.72
N VAL A 104 6.85 7.80 -10.95
CA VAL A 104 5.61 8.43 -11.40
C VAL A 104 4.84 7.44 -12.22
N THR A 105 3.59 7.22 -11.88
CA THR A 105 2.63 6.41 -12.64
C THR A 105 1.34 7.17 -12.85
N TYR A 106 0.79 7.14 -14.05
CA TYR A 106 -0.52 7.73 -14.37
C TYR A 106 -1.41 6.67 -14.99
N THR A 107 -2.53 6.41 -14.36
CA THR A 107 -3.52 5.44 -14.84
C THR A 107 -4.91 5.82 -14.38
N ASN A 108 -5.93 5.63 -15.21
CA ASN A 108 -7.33 5.90 -14.86
C ASN A 108 -7.57 7.31 -14.26
N ASN A 109 -6.92 8.33 -14.83
CA ASN A 109 -6.98 9.72 -14.35
C ASN A 109 -6.43 9.95 -12.94
N VAL A 110 -5.61 9.03 -12.46
CA VAL A 110 -4.91 9.15 -11.17
C VAL A 110 -3.40 9.14 -11.39
N LEU A 111 -2.75 10.17 -10.91
CA LEU A 111 -1.31 10.31 -10.88
C LEU A 111 -0.79 9.87 -9.50
N PHE A 112 0.10 8.89 -9.49
CA PHE A 112 0.81 8.44 -8.30
C PHE A 112 2.26 8.87 -8.40
N VAL A 113 2.74 9.59 -7.41
CA VAL A 113 4.12 10.05 -7.31
C VAL A 113 4.73 9.54 -6.02
N THR A 114 5.78 8.75 -6.13
CA THR A 114 6.52 8.23 -4.99
C THR A 114 7.79 9.04 -4.74
N TYR A 115 8.12 9.26 -3.47
CA TYR A 115 9.26 10.04 -3.04
C TYR A 115 10.18 9.21 -2.14
N LYS A 116 11.48 9.23 -2.41
CA LYS A 116 12.49 8.55 -1.58
C LYS A 116 12.69 9.21 -0.24
N LYS A 117 12.51 10.54 -0.18
CA LYS A 117 12.71 11.36 1.00
C LYS A 117 12.12 12.74 0.77
N GLY A 118 12.15 13.55 1.81
CA GLY A 118 11.83 14.95 1.73
C GLY A 118 10.71 15.33 2.69
N LYS A 119 10.69 16.61 3.00
CA LYS A 119 9.59 17.24 3.73
C LYS A 119 8.87 18.15 2.74
N ASN A 120 7.56 18.25 2.87
CA ASN A 120 6.71 19.10 2.04
C ASN A 120 6.55 18.67 0.57
N ASN A 121 6.79 17.38 0.23
CA ASN A 121 6.61 16.90 -1.15
C ASN A 121 5.19 17.16 -1.68
N LEU A 122 4.17 17.05 -0.84
CA LEU A 122 2.79 17.40 -1.19
C LEU A 122 2.64 18.88 -1.56
N VAL A 123 3.27 19.78 -0.81
CA VAL A 123 3.23 21.23 -1.08
C VAL A 123 3.96 21.53 -2.38
N ASP A 124 5.15 20.96 -2.57
CA ASP A 124 5.94 21.13 -3.79
C ASP A 124 5.15 20.64 -5.03
N MET A 125 4.41 19.55 -4.89
CA MET A 125 3.52 19.04 -5.95
C MET A 125 2.37 20.00 -6.23
N ILE A 126 1.70 20.54 -5.21
CA ILE A 126 0.62 21.51 -5.37
C ILE A 126 1.13 22.77 -6.08
N ASP A 127 2.29 23.26 -5.69
CA ASP A 127 2.90 24.45 -6.31
C ASP A 127 3.28 24.18 -7.78
N TYR A 128 3.79 23.00 -8.08
CA TYR A 128 4.05 22.58 -9.46
C TYR A 128 2.77 22.55 -10.30
N LEU A 129 1.71 21.90 -9.81
CA LEU A 129 0.42 21.82 -10.53
C LEU A 129 -0.17 23.21 -10.80
N LYS A 130 -0.11 24.12 -9.82
CA LYS A 130 -0.54 25.51 -9.97
C LYS A 130 0.28 26.24 -11.04
N LYS A 131 1.61 26.11 -10.99
CA LYS A 131 2.52 26.75 -11.93
C LYS A 131 2.25 26.32 -13.38
N GLU A 132 2.01 25.04 -13.58
CA GLU A 132 1.72 24.48 -14.92
C GLU A 132 0.22 24.62 -15.30
N SER A 133 -0.60 25.25 -14.46
CA SER A 133 -2.06 25.42 -14.65
C SER A 133 -2.81 24.09 -14.84
N ILE A 134 -2.34 23.06 -14.14
CA ILE A 134 -2.97 21.73 -14.14
C ILE A 134 -4.08 21.69 -13.10
N ASN A 135 -5.33 21.52 -13.54
CA ASN A 135 -6.47 21.36 -12.65
C ASN A 135 -6.53 19.93 -12.11
N TYR A 136 -6.82 19.79 -10.83
CA TYR A 136 -6.98 18.49 -10.18
C TYR A 136 -8.25 18.46 -9.32
N ASN A 137 -8.83 17.29 -9.14
CA ASN A 137 -10.04 17.09 -8.34
C ASN A 137 -9.71 16.84 -6.88
N LYS A 138 -8.65 16.05 -6.64
CA LYS A 138 -8.24 15.64 -5.30
C LYS A 138 -6.73 15.44 -5.26
N ILE A 139 -6.12 15.80 -4.15
CA ILE A 139 -4.72 15.54 -3.87
C ILE A 139 -4.54 15.19 -2.40
N TYR A 140 -3.74 14.17 -2.13
CA TYR A 140 -3.37 13.79 -0.77
C TYR A 140 -2.02 13.08 -0.75
N SER A 141 -1.40 13.04 0.43
CA SER A 141 -0.21 12.24 0.65
C SER A 141 -0.47 11.16 1.70
N GLU A 142 0.24 10.07 1.57
CA GLU A 142 0.21 8.95 2.50
C GLU A 142 1.60 8.35 2.68
N ARG A 143 1.81 7.66 3.80
CA ARG A 143 3.00 6.85 4.00
C ARG A 143 2.90 5.58 3.17
N PRO A 144 4.03 4.93 2.86
CA PRO A 144 4.03 3.65 2.17
C PRO A 144 3.12 2.64 2.88
N THR A 145 2.32 1.95 2.10
CA THR A 145 1.50 0.83 2.55
C THR A 145 2.30 -0.46 2.55
N LEU A 146 1.77 -1.51 3.14
CA LEU A 146 2.39 -2.84 3.04
C LEU A 146 2.38 -3.36 1.59
N ASN A 147 1.40 -2.95 0.79
CA ASN A 147 1.35 -3.23 -0.64
C ASN A 147 2.53 -2.61 -1.39
N ASP A 148 2.90 -1.36 -1.08
CA ASP A 148 4.06 -0.69 -1.69
C ASP A 148 5.37 -1.45 -1.34
N VAL A 149 5.50 -1.93 -0.10
CA VAL A 149 6.63 -2.79 0.32
C VAL A 149 6.66 -4.09 -0.46
N PHE A 150 5.50 -4.75 -0.62
CA PHE A 150 5.40 -5.99 -1.39
C PHE A 150 5.81 -5.79 -2.85
N LEU A 151 5.30 -4.75 -3.50
CA LEU A 151 5.66 -4.39 -4.88
C LEU A 151 7.16 -4.14 -5.04
N GLU A 152 7.76 -3.42 -4.10
CA GLU A 152 9.18 -3.13 -4.12
C GLU A 152 10.03 -4.41 -4.00
N LEU A 153 9.64 -5.33 -3.12
CA LEU A 153 10.38 -6.57 -2.87
C LEU A 153 10.23 -7.60 -3.99
N THR A 154 9.05 -7.67 -4.62
CA THR A 154 8.73 -8.68 -5.64
C THR A 154 8.90 -8.16 -7.07
N GLY A 155 8.83 -6.84 -7.27
CA GLY A 155 8.77 -6.20 -8.58
C GLY A 155 7.49 -6.53 -9.37
N LYS A 156 6.42 -6.95 -8.69
CA LYS A 156 5.17 -7.40 -9.30
C LYS A 156 3.98 -6.86 -8.52
N GLU A 157 2.94 -6.44 -9.25
CA GLU A 157 1.64 -6.19 -8.65
C GLU A 157 1.03 -7.49 -8.10
N LEU A 158 0.27 -7.36 -7.01
CA LEU A 158 -0.55 -8.44 -6.50
C LEU A 158 -1.53 -8.85 -7.61
N ARG A 159 -1.70 -10.15 -7.79
CA ARG A 159 -2.70 -10.67 -8.72
C ARG A 159 -4.03 -10.71 -7.98
N ASP A 160 -5.02 -10.02 -8.54
CA ASP A 160 -6.43 -10.18 -8.15
C ASP A 160 -6.92 -11.60 -8.46
#